data_062ba43173f941c0cbdef03e1e6d478f
#
_entry.id   062ba43173f941c0cbdef03e1e6d478f
#
_cell.length_a   1.000
_cell.length_b   1.000
_cell.length_c   1.000
_cell.angle_alpha   90.00
_cell.angle_beta   90.00
_cell.angle_gamma   90.00
#
_symmetry.space_group_name_H-M   'P 1'
#
loop_
_entity.id
_entity.type
_entity.pdbx_description
1 polymer ?
#
loop_
_entity_poly.entity_id
_entity_poly.type
_entity_poly.pdbx_seq_one_letter_code
_entity_poly.pdbx_strand_id
1 'polypeptide(L)'
;AVIAVLTWFIPAGHYSVDDAGNIVAGSYERVQQNPQGLWDIFMAPINGMLGVPAGELTKETPAAIPISFFILVVGGFLGIINKTGALDAGIASVVKKFKGKEKMLIPVLMLLFALGGSTYGMAEETIPFYALLIPVMMAVGFDTVVAVAIVLVGSQVGCLASTVNPFATGVASQAVGISMGEGIGLRFLMFVILLAISIVYVYRYASKIEKDPTKSLVYNQRKEDMKHFDIEAIGRQEVITKKQKHVNVLFFITFGIMIISLIPWTTLNANFTIFESLTNWLTNLPVLGTVLGKSMLPLGDWYFPEITMLFLVMSIVVAITYGMKESEFVSEFLAGASDLIGVAIVVAVARGIQVVMNNGLITDTILHWGEQGLSSLSSSVFIIITFIFYIPMSFLIPSTSGLAAATMGIMGPMGEFAGVGKDLVITAYQSASGLVNLITPTSAIVMGAVAIARFDVSVWWKFTGKLIAILFVAICVILGVAAMF
;
A
#
# COMPACT_ATOMS: atom_id res chain seq x y z
N ALA A 1 -4.00 -22.53 -5.74
CA ALA A 1 -4.34 -23.96 -5.55
C ALA A 1 -5.24 -24.16 -4.32
N VAL A 2 -4.85 -23.78 -3.10
CA VAL A 2 -5.67 -23.99 -1.88
C VAL A 2 -7.07 -23.40 -2.04
N ILE A 3 -7.17 -22.16 -2.50
CA ILE A 3 -8.47 -21.49 -2.72
C ILE A 3 -9.32 -22.22 -3.77
N ALA A 4 -8.70 -22.74 -4.83
CA ALA A 4 -9.42 -23.51 -5.82
C ALA A 4 -10.01 -24.80 -5.21
N VAL A 5 -9.27 -25.49 -4.33
CA VAL A 5 -9.81 -26.64 -3.60
C VAL A 5 -11.00 -26.23 -2.71
N LEU A 6 -10.94 -25.07 -2.06
CA LEU A 6 -12.06 -24.56 -1.25
C LEU A 6 -13.35 -24.37 -2.07
N THR A 7 -13.27 -24.04 -3.37
CA THR A 7 -14.45 -23.90 -4.24
C THR A 7 -15.19 -25.22 -4.50
N TRP A 8 -14.60 -26.37 -4.14
CA TRP A 8 -15.25 -27.68 -4.25
C TRP A 8 -16.11 -28.02 -3.02
N PHE A 9 -15.80 -27.37 -1.89
CA PHE A 9 -16.45 -27.67 -0.60
C PHE A 9 -17.34 -26.53 -0.13
N ILE A 10 -16.97 -25.28 -0.40
CA ILE A 10 -17.78 -24.12 -0.04
C ILE A 10 -18.90 -23.98 -1.07
N PRO A 11 -20.18 -23.96 -0.65
CA PRO A 11 -21.29 -23.75 -1.56
C PRO A 11 -21.16 -22.43 -2.32
N ALA A 12 -21.51 -22.44 -3.61
CA ALA A 12 -21.57 -21.21 -4.39
C ALA A 12 -22.80 -20.39 -3.99
N GLY A 13 -22.64 -19.09 -3.90
CA GLY A 13 -23.71 -18.17 -3.57
C GLY A 13 -23.50 -16.80 -4.19
N HIS A 14 -24.57 -16.03 -4.26
CA HIS A 14 -24.60 -14.72 -4.85
C HIS A 14 -25.53 -13.80 -4.08
N TYR A 15 -25.11 -12.53 -3.91
CA TYR A 15 -25.95 -11.44 -3.44
C TYR A 15 -26.39 -10.58 -4.61
N SER A 16 -27.66 -10.16 -4.64
CA SER A 16 -28.11 -9.14 -5.57
C SER A 16 -27.38 -7.82 -5.30
N VAL A 17 -27.17 -7.04 -6.35
CA VAL A 17 -26.59 -5.69 -6.26
C VAL A 17 -27.63 -4.66 -6.68
N ASP A 18 -27.56 -3.46 -6.06
CA ASP A 18 -28.39 -2.31 -6.43
C ASP A 18 -27.85 -1.61 -7.70
N ASP A 19 -28.55 -0.58 -8.17
CA ASP A 19 -28.17 0.20 -9.36
C ASP A 19 -26.81 0.92 -9.19
N ALA A 20 -26.35 1.10 -7.96
CA ALA A 20 -25.05 1.67 -7.63
C ALA A 20 -23.94 0.62 -7.51
N GLY A 21 -24.25 -0.69 -7.67
CA GLY A 21 -23.33 -1.80 -7.56
C GLY A 21 -23.08 -2.26 -6.12
N ASN A 22 -23.84 -1.77 -5.12
CA ASN A 22 -23.71 -2.21 -3.74
C ASN A 22 -24.51 -3.50 -3.49
N ILE A 23 -24.00 -4.33 -2.62
CA ILE A 23 -24.66 -5.57 -2.20
C ILE A 23 -25.91 -5.25 -1.37
N VAL A 24 -27.02 -5.92 -1.70
CA VAL A 24 -28.27 -5.82 -0.96
C VAL A 24 -28.28 -6.86 0.17
N ALA A 25 -28.30 -6.39 1.43
CA ALA A 25 -28.35 -7.28 2.59
C ALA A 25 -29.62 -8.18 2.58
N GLY A 26 -29.46 -9.45 2.93
CA GLY A 26 -30.56 -10.43 2.96
C GLY A 26 -30.96 -10.99 1.60
N SER A 27 -30.33 -10.58 0.50
CA SER A 27 -30.61 -11.08 -0.85
C SER A 27 -29.78 -12.32 -1.25
N TYR A 28 -29.08 -12.94 -0.28
CA TYR A 28 -28.24 -14.09 -0.55
C TYR A 28 -29.04 -15.27 -1.08
N GLU A 29 -28.59 -15.80 -2.22
CA GLU A 29 -29.13 -17.02 -2.82
C GLU A 29 -28.02 -18.02 -3.13
N ARG A 30 -28.28 -19.31 -2.92
CA ARG A 30 -27.40 -20.36 -3.38
C ARG A 30 -27.56 -20.52 -4.87
N VAL A 31 -26.41 -20.58 -5.57
CA VAL A 31 -26.37 -20.78 -7.02
C VAL A 31 -25.67 -22.09 -7.37
N GLN A 32 -25.66 -22.44 -8.64
CA GLN A 32 -24.97 -23.63 -9.11
C GLN A 32 -23.47 -23.52 -8.81
N GLN A 33 -22.92 -24.58 -8.24
CA GLN A 33 -21.50 -24.61 -7.87
C GLN A 33 -20.62 -24.57 -9.11
N ASN A 34 -19.58 -23.76 -9.04
CA ASN A 34 -18.58 -23.62 -10.10
C ASN A 34 -17.16 -23.93 -9.55
N PRO A 35 -16.86 -25.22 -9.29
CA PRO A 35 -15.58 -25.60 -8.70
C PRO A 35 -14.43 -25.32 -9.68
N GLN A 36 -13.40 -24.65 -9.18
CA GLN A 36 -12.25 -24.24 -9.97
C GLN A 36 -11.24 -25.38 -10.10
N GLY A 37 -10.86 -25.72 -11.34
CA GLY A 37 -9.95 -26.81 -11.66
C GLY A 37 -8.50 -26.37 -11.87
N LEU A 38 -7.68 -27.29 -12.39
CA LEU A 38 -6.27 -27.02 -12.70
C LEU A 38 -6.10 -25.91 -13.75
N TRP A 39 -6.97 -25.87 -14.74
CA TRP A 39 -6.96 -24.83 -15.77
C TRP A 39 -7.12 -23.45 -15.13
N ASP A 40 -8.09 -23.31 -14.24
CA ASP A 40 -8.39 -22.04 -13.56
C ASP A 40 -7.24 -21.61 -12.66
N ILE A 41 -6.58 -22.57 -11.99
CA ILE A 41 -5.39 -22.31 -11.17
C ILE A 41 -4.25 -21.74 -12.02
N PHE A 42 -3.99 -22.32 -13.20
CA PHE A 42 -2.92 -21.86 -14.08
C PHE A 42 -3.27 -20.54 -14.78
N MET A 43 -4.54 -20.34 -15.10
CA MET A 43 -5.03 -19.07 -15.69
C MET A 43 -5.17 -17.95 -14.67
N ALA A 44 -5.30 -18.24 -13.38
CA ALA A 44 -5.53 -17.23 -12.34
C ALA A 44 -4.49 -16.10 -12.31
N PRO A 45 -3.17 -16.35 -12.37
CA PRO A 45 -2.18 -15.25 -12.44
C PRO A 45 -2.31 -14.42 -13.73
N ILE A 46 -2.63 -15.04 -14.85
CA ILE A 46 -2.82 -14.38 -16.15
C ILE A 46 -4.06 -13.49 -16.09
N ASN A 47 -5.17 -14.05 -15.64
CA ASN A 47 -6.42 -13.33 -15.45
C ASN A 47 -6.28 -12.22 -14.38
N GLY A 48 -5.50 -12.45 -13.32
CA GLY A 48 -5.15 -11.44 -12.34
C GLY A 48 -4.35 -10.29 -12.94
N MET A 49 -3.44 -10.58 -13.88
CA MET A 49 -2.69 -9.54 -14.62
C MET A 49 -3.61 -8.73 -15.52
N LEU A 50 -4.43 -9.40 -16.33
CA LEU A 50 -5.27 -8.78 -17.36
C LEU A 50 -6.57 -8.17 -16.82
N GLY A 51 -7.01 -8.61 -15.64
CA GLY A 51 -8.33 -8.33 -15.08
C GLY A 51 -9.40 -9.28 -15.67
N VAL A 52 -10.49 -9.41 -14.94
CA VAL A 52 -11.67 -10.16 -15.36
C VAL A 52 -12.89 -9.25 -15.22
N PRO A 53 -13.63 -8.98 -16.30
CA PRO A 53 -14.84 -8.17 -16.21
C PRO A 53 -15.91 -8.88 -15.35
N ALA A 54 -16.83 -8.12 -14.80
CA ALA A 54 -17.99 -8.68 -14.13
C ALA A 54 -18.81 -9.53 -15.12
N GLY A 55 -19.22 -10.72 -14.68
CA GLY A 55 -20.18 -11.58 -15.37
C GLY A 55 -21.55 -11.47 -14.72
N GLU A 56 -22.50 -12.29 -15.18
CA GLU A 56 -23.87 -12.30 -14.64
C GLU A 56 -23.92 -12.59 -13.12
N LEU A 57 -23.07 -13.51 -12.65
CA LEU A 57 -22.96 -13.89 -11.24
C LEU A 57 -21.58 -13.60 -10.63
N THR A 58 -20.60 -13.21 -11.45
CA THR A 58 -19.21 -13.00 -11.00
C THR A 58 -18.88 -11.53 -10.88
N LYS A 59 -18.17 -11.16 -9.82
CA LYS A 59 -17.69 -9.78 -9.59
C LYS A 59 -16.46 -9.48 -10.44
N GLU A 60 -16.31 -8.22 -10.82
CA GLU A 60 -15.10 -7.74 -11.48
C GLU A 60 -13.85 -8.01 -10.64
N THR A 61 -12.78 -8.42 -11.32
CA THR A 61 -11.43 -8.41 -10.73
C THR A 61 -10.57 -7.44 -11.52
N PRO A 62 -10.18 -6.29 -10.93
CA PRO A 62 -9.38 -5.29 -11.62
C PRO A 62 -8.03 -5.83 -12.08
N ALA A 63 -7.55 -5.36 -13.23
CA ALA A 63 -6.26 -5.74 -13.79
C ALA A 63 -5.09 -5.33 -12.86
N ALA A 64 -4.06 -6.19 -12.77
CA ALA A 64 -2.81 -5.86 -12.09
C ALA A 64 -1.83 -5.06 -12.97
N ILE A 65 -2.04 -5.01 -14.30
CA ILE A 65 -1.12 -4.36 -15.26
C ILE A 65 -0.74 -2.94 -14.84
N PRO A 66 -1.65 -2.02 -14.44
CA PRO A 66 -1.27 -0.66 -14.10
C PRO A 66 -0.24 -0.61 -12.97
N ILE A 67 -0.42 -1.43 -11.93
CA ILE A 67 0.51 -1.50 -10.78
C ILE A 67 1.83 -2.14 -11.21
N SER A 68 1.78 -3.26 -11.92
CA SER A 68 2.98 -3.98 -12.38
C SER A 68 3.82 -3.12 -13.30
N PHE A 69 3.19 -2.39 -14.23
CA PHE A 69 3.90 -1.48 -15.14
C PHE A 69 4.51 -0.29 -14.39
N PHE A 70 3.79 0.29 -13.43
CA PHE A 70 4.33 1.32 -12.53
C PHE A 70 5.61 0.84 -11.83
N ILE A 71 5.59 -0.36 -11.24
CA ILE A 71 6.76 -0.94 -10.55
C ILE A 71 7.97 -1.06 -11.49
N LEU A 72 7.76 -1.53 -12.73
CA LEU A 72 8.83 -1.67 -13.72
C LEU A 72 9.41 -0.31 -14.12
N VAL A 73 8.56 0.68 -14.36
CA VAL A 73 9.01 2.04 -14.73
C VAL A 73 9.75 2.72 -13.59
N VAL A 74 9.29 2.53 -12.35
CA VAL A 74 10.02 3.01 -11.17
C VAL A 74 11.40 2.36 -11.07
N GLY A 75 11.48 1.03 -11.30
CA GLY A 75 12.76 0.33 -11.36
C GLY A 75 13.70 0.95 -12.40
N GLY A 76 13.18 1.21 -13.59
CA GLY A 76 13.94 1.89 -14.67
C GLY A 76 14.40 3.29 -14.27
N PHE A 77 13.53 4.10 -13.67
CA PHE A 77 13.90 5.43 -13.14
C PHE A 77 15.03 5.33 -12.11
N LEU A 78 14.92 4.41 -11.16
CA LEU A 78 15.97 4.20 -10.15
C LEU A 78 17.27 3.72 -10.76
N GLY A 79 17.24 2.86 -11.79
CA GLY A 79 18.43 2.47 -12.56
C GLY A 79 19.16 3.68 -13.16
N ILE A 80 18.40 4.60 -13.79
CA ILE A 80 18.95 5.86 -14.31
C ILE A 80 19.57 6.72 -13.19
N ILE A 81 18.86 6.88 -12.08
CA ILE A 81 19.35 7.66 -10.93
C ILE A 81 20.63 7.05 -10.36
N ASN A 82 20.65 5.72 -10.13
CA ASN A 82 21.82 5.00 -9.59
C ASN A 82 23.04 5.16 -10.50
N LYS A 83 22.86 5.10 -11.82
CA LYS A 83 23.93 5.32 -12.79
C LYS A 83 24.61 6.68 -12.64
N THR A 84 23.88 7.70 -12.20
CA THR A 84 24.46 9.04 -11.98
C THR A 84 25.32 9.13 -10.71
N GLY A 85 25.19 8.17 -9.78
CA GLY A 85 25.77 8.25 -8.44
C GLY A 85 25.21 9.40 -7.59
N ALA A 86 24.09 9.99 -8.01
CA ALA A 86 23.50 11.14 -7.33
C ALA A 86 22.88 10.73 -5.98
N LEU A 87 22.25 9.55 -5.92
CA LEU A 87 21.72 9.02 -4.66
C LEU A 87 22.81 8.80 -3.62
N ASP A 88 23.91 8.16 -4.00
CA ASP A 88 25.04 7.88 -3.10
C ASP A 88 25.61 9.17 -2.52
N ALA A 89 25.82 10.18 -3.38
CA ALA A 89 26.25 11.51 -2.95
C ALA A 89 25.22 12.20 -2.03
N GLY A 90 23.93 12.05 -2.32
CA GLY A 90 22.82 12.54 -1.50
C GLY A 90 22.79 11.87 -0.13
N ILE A 91 22.89 10.53 -0.10
CA ILE A 91 22.94 9.71 1.11
C ILE A 91 24.13 10.12 1.98
N ALA A 92 25.34 10.24 1.40
CA ALA A 92 26.52 10.68 2.13
C ALA A 92 26.32 12.04 2.82
N SER A 93 25.62 12.97 2.15
CA SER A 93 25.26 14.27 2.73
C SER A 93 24.28 14.14 3.91
N VAL A 94 23.25 13.28 3.80
CA VAL A 94 22.28 13.00 4.87
C VAL A 94 22.99 12.37 6.07
N VAL A 95 23.81 11.34 5.85
CA VAL A 95 24.60 10.67 6.90
C VAL A 95 25.45 11.69 7.68
N LYS A 96 26.16 12.57 6.95
CA LYS A 96 26.98 13.62 7.58
C LYS A 96 26.15 14.59 8.41
N LYS A 97 24.97 14.99 7.92
CA LYS A 97 24.06 15.95 8.59
C LYS A 97 23.43 15.38 9.86
N PHE A 98 23.08 14.10 9.86
CA PHE A 98 22.40 13.42 10.98
C PHE A 98 23.36 12.68 11.92
N LYS A 99 24.68 12.85 11.75
CA LYS A 99 25.69 12.22 12.63
C LYS A 99 25.42 12.54 14.10
N GLY A 100 25.22 11.50 14.92
CA GLY A 100 24.88 11.60 16.35
C GLY A 100 23.38 11.79 16.64
N LYS A 101 22.52 11.83 15.62
CA LYS A 101 21.05 11.93 15.74
C LYS A 101 20.31 10.97 14.81
N GLU A 102 20.97 9.90 14.40
CA GLU A 102 20.48 8.97 13.38
C GLU A 102 19.12 8.34 13.75
N LYS A 103 18.91 8.06 15.04
CA LYS A 103 17.63 7.51 15.53
C LYS A 103 16.44 8.43 15.35
N MET A 104 16.65 9.74 15.23
CA MET A 104 15.57 10.70 15.01
C MET A 104 14.94 10.54 13.62
N LEU A 105 15.64 9.92 12.67
CA LEU A 105 15.09 9.59 11.37
C LEU A 105 13.89 8.62 11.48
N ILE A 106 13.93 7.68 12.44
CA ILE A 106 12.89 6.66 12.60
C ILE A 106 11.51 7.29 12.86
N PRO A 107 11.29 8.05 13.97
CA PRO A 107 9.97 8.60 14.24
C PRO A 107 9.53 9.62 13.19
N VAL A 108 10.45 10.42 12.64
CA VAL A 108 10.10 11.45 11.64
C VAL A 108 9.63 10.81 10.34
N LEU A 109 10.38 9.84 9.82
CA LEU A 109 10.02 9.16 8.57
C LEU A 109 8.77 8.28 8.74
N MET A 110 8.66 7.54 9.85
CA MET A 110 7.45 6.75 10.13
C MET A 110 6.20 7.63 10.22
N LEU A 111 6.29 8.81 10.83
CA LEU A 111 5.17 9.77 10.85
C LEU A 111 4.80 10.23 9.43
N LEU A 112 5.79 10.56 8.58
CA LEU A 112 5.52 10.99 7.21
C LEU A 112 4.83 9.89 6.39
N PHE A 113 5.31 8.65 6.45
CA PHE A 113 4.66 7.52 5.78
C PHE A 113 3.28 7.22 6.36
N ALA A 114 3.11 7.34 7.67
CA ALA A 114 1.82 7.14 8.32
C ALA A 114 0.79 8.20 7.91
N LEU A 115 1.21 9.46 7.79
CA LEU A 115 0.34 10.52 7.25
C LEU A 115 -0.08 10.20 5.81
N GLY A 116 0.85 9.75 4.94
CA GLY A 116 0.51 9.30 3.59
C GLY A 116 -0.49 8.14 3.60
N GLY A 117 -0.27 7.11 4.40
CA GLY A 117 -1.19 5.98 4.57
C GLY A 117 -2.58 6.41 5.07
N SER A 118 -2.64 7.31 6.05
CA SER A 118 -3.89 7.77 6.67
C SER A 118 -4.72 8.71 5.79
N THR A 119 -4.08 9.48 4.91
CA THR A 119 -4.75 10.53 4.13
C THR A 119 -5.15 10.05 2.73
N TYR A 120 -4.25 9.43 1.99
CA TYR A 120 -4.54 8.97 0.62
C TYR A 120 -4.28 7.48 0.40
N GLY A 121 -3.96 6.73 1.45
CA GLY A 121 -3.82 5.27 1.37
C GLY A 121 -2.51 4.80 0.75
N MET A 122 -1.40 5.52 1.00
CA MET A 122 -0.08 5.22 0.47
C MET A 122 0.31 3.75 0.72
N ALA A 123 0.44 2.98 -0.32
CA ALA A 123 0.66 1.54 -0.30
C ALA A 123 1.76 1.12 -1.30
N GLU A 124 1.41 0.76 -2.53
CA GLU A 124 2.34 0.33 -3.58
C GLU A 124 3.30 1.46 -3.98
N GLU A 125 2.88 2.70 -3.84
CA GLU A 125 3.70 3.91 -4.08
C GLU A 125 4.87 4.02 -3.11
N THR A 126 4.89 3.21 -2.03
CA THR A 126 6.04 3.15 -1.12
C THR A 126 7.24 2.41 -1.70
N ILE A 127 7.05 1.60 -2.75
CA ILE A 127 8.11 0.73 -3.32
C ILE A 127 9.40 1.49 -3.66
N PRO A 128 9.36 2.67 -4.30
CA PRO A 128 10.57 3.43 -4.59
C PRO A 128 11.37 3.86 -3.35
N PHE A 129 10.66 4.08 -2.23
CA PHE A 129 11.31 4.54 -1.00
C PHE A 129 12.16 3.47 -0.31
N TYR A 130 11.91 2.18 -0.55
CA TYR A 130 12.78 1.14 0.00
C TYR A 130 14.17 1.19 -0.60
N ALA A 131 14.28 1.36 -1.92
CA ALA A 131 15.56 1.48 -2.60
C ALA A 131 16.35 2.71 -2.14
N LEU A 132 15.67 3.79 -1.75
CA LEU A 132 16.29 5.00 -1.18
C LEU A 132 16.69 4.80 0.28
N LEU A 133 15.78 4.29 1.12
CA LEU A 133 15.98 4.31 2.58
C LEU A 133 16.85 3.17 3.10
N ILE A 134 16.89 2.02 2.42
CA ILE A 134 17.75 0.91 2.83
C ILE A 134 19.22 1.35 2.89
N PRO A 135 19.82 1.88 1.82
CA PRO A 135 21.21 2.36 1.87
C PRO A 135 21.41 3.46 2.91
N VAL A 136 20.46 4.40 3.06
CA VAL A 136 20.55 5.48 4.07
C VAL A 136 20.63 4.90 5.47
N MET A 137 19.72 3.99 5.82
CA MET A 137 19.65 3.41 7.17
C MET A 137 20.84 2.53 7.47
N MET A 138 21.35 1.78 6.47
CA MET A 138 22.55 0.98 6.61
C MET A 138 23.80 1.86 6.80
N ALA A 139 23.90 2.96 6.06
CA ALA A 139 25.03 3.89 6.16
C ALA A 139 25.09 4.59 7.52
N VAL A 140 23.96 4.80 8.19
CA VAL A 140 23.90 5.34 9.56
C VAL A 140 23.97 4.24 10.64
N GLY A 141 24.22 2.99 10.27
CA GLY A 141 24.54 1.90 11.19
C GLY A 141 23.41 0.94 11.53
N PHE A 142 22.19 1.13 10.97
CA PHE A 142 21.08 0.21 11.14
C PHE A 142 21.11 -0.95 10.11
N ASP A 143 20.10 -1.80 10.12
CA ASP A 143 19.94 -2.91 9.18
C ASP A 143 18.79 -2.67 8.19
N THR A 144 18.67 -3.57 7.20
CA THR A 144 17.61 -3.51 6.19
C THR A 144 16.22 -3.68 6.79
N VAL A 145 16.08 -4.40 7.91
CA VAL A 145 14.79 -4.57 8.63
C VAL A 145 14.29 -3.25 9.20
N VAL A 146 15.17 -2.42 9.77
CA VAL A 146 14.79 -1.07 10.25
C VAL A 146 14.30 -0.20 9.10
N ALA A 147 15.00 -0.22 7.95
CA ALA A 147 14.60 0.55 6.78
C ALA A 147 13.21 0.14 6.27
N VAL A 148 12.97 -1.17 6.13
CA VAL A 148 11.65 -1.69 5.74
C VAL A 148 10.59 -1.32 6.76
N ALA A 149 10.89 -1.43 8.06
CA ALA A 149 9.94 -1.11 9.11
C ALA A 149 9.52 0.37 9.10
N ILE A 150 10.43 1.29 8.83
CA ILE A 150 10.10 2.72 8.73
C ILE A 150 9.03 2.96 7.66
N VAL A 151 9.20 2.37 6.48
CA VAL A 151 8.29 2.57 5.34
C VAL A 151 7.02 1.75 5.51
N LEU A 152 7.16 0.43 5.64
CA LEU A 152 6.03 -0.51 5.62
C LEU A 152 5.17 -0.39 6.88
N VAL A 153 5.78 -0.38 8.07
CA VAL A 153 5.00 -0.20 9.30
C VAL A 153 4.44 1.21 9.36
N GLY A 154 5.22 2.23 8.96
CA GLY A 154 4.74 3.61 8.89
C GLY A 154 3.48 3.72 8.04
N SER A 155 3.55 3.39 6.75
CA SER A 155 2.45 3.53 5.81
C SER A 155 1.23 2.67 6.19
N GLN A 156 1.44 1.39 6.54
CA GLN A 156 0.34 0.49 6.84
C GLN A 156 -0.35 0.77 8.18
N VAL A 157 0.37 1.29 9.19
CA VAL A 157 -0.26 1.80 10.42
C VAL A 157 -1.08 3.06 10.11
N GLY A 158 -0.65 3.89 9.16
CA GLY A 158 -1.47 4.96 8.61
C GLY A 158 -2.75 4.44 7.95
N CYS A 159 -2.63 3.42 7.11
CA CYS A 159 -3.79 2.81 6.43
C CYS A 159 -4.77 2.15 7.41
N LEU A 160 -4.29 1.42 8.41
CA LEU A 160 -5.16 0.73 9.38
C LEU A 160 -5.93 1.69 10.30
N ALA A 161 -5.39 2.89 10.51
CA ALA A 161 -6.03 3.97 11.25
C ALA A 161 -6.33 5.16 10.31
N SER A 162 -6.83 4.85 9.11
CA SER A 162 -7.12 5.83 8.07
C SER A 162 -8.10 6.90 8.55
N THR A 163 -7.75 8.17 8.39
CA THR A 163 -8.64 9.29 8.71
C THR A 163 -9.57 9.62 7.54
N VAL A 164 -8.98 9.84 6.36
CA VAL A 164 -9.69 10.28 5.14
C VAL A 164 -9.21 9.56 3.87
N ASN A 165 -8.63 8.37 4.03
CA ASN A 165 -8.16 7.56 2.91
C ASN A 165 -9.32 7.19 1.97
N PRO A 166 -9.31 7.63 0.69
CA PRO A 166 -10.41 7.40 -0.24
C PRO A 166 -10.61 5.92 -0.56
N PHE A 167 -9.55 5.10 -0.55
CA PHE A 167 -9.61 3.68 -0.92
C PHE A 167 -10.12 2.79 0.20
N ALA A 168 -9.84 3.13 1.46
CA ALA A 168 -10.37 2.40 2.61
C ALA A 168 -11.64 3.06 3.12
N THR A 169 -11.49 4.21 3.78
CA THR A 169 -12.59 4.93 4.42
C THR A 169 -13.60 5.46 3.40
N GLY A 170 -13.13 6.02 2.27
CA GLY A 170 -13.99 6.62 1.24
C GLY A 170 -14.93 5.62 0.61
N VAL A 171 -14.40 4.52 0.04
CA VAL A 171 -15.23 3.47 -0.58
C VAL A 171 -16.18 2.83 0.44
N ALA A 172 -15.69 2.56 1.67
CA ALA A 172 -16.53 2.00 2.71
C ALA A 172 -17.66 2.94 3.13
N SER A 173 -17.38 4.23 3.32
CA SER A 173 -18.39 5.25 3.68
C SER A 173 -19.44 5.41 2.58
N GLN A 174 -19.01 5.43 1.32
CA GLN A 174 -19.93 5.50 0.17
C GLN A 174 -20.86 4.28 0.13
N ALA A 175 -20.31 3.06 0.35
CA ALA A 175 -21.09 1.83 0.32
C ALA A 175 -22.19 1.75 1.40
N VAL A 176 -22.00 2.42 2.53
CA VAL A 176 -22.99 2.46 3.64
C VAL A 176 -23.78 3.78 3.73
N GLY A 177 -23.50 4.73 2.82
CA GLY A 177 -24.25 5.99 2.72
C GLY A 177 -23.97 7.00 3.84
N ILE A 178 -22.74 7.04 4.38
CA ILE A 178 -22.33 8.03 5.39
C ILE A 178 -21.19 8.93 4.89
N SER A 179 -21.00 10.06 5.56
CA SER A 179 -19.86 10.93 5.28
C SER A 179 -18.53 10.28 5.67
N MET A 180 -17.49 10.47 4.86
CA MET A 180 -16.12 10.04 5.20
C MET A 180 -15.61 10.70 6.50
N GLY A 181 -16.16 11.85 6.89
CA GLY A 181 -15.83 12.55 8.14
C GLY A 181 -16.44 11.92 9.39
N GLU A 182 -17.47 11.09 9.27
CA GLU A 182 -18.06 10.39 10.42
C GLU A 182 -17.04 9.42 11.04
N GLY A 183 -16.92 9.44 12.36
CA GLY A 183 -15.95 8.64 13.11
C GLY A 183 -14.48 9.09 12.98
N ILE A 184 -14.19 10.24 12.33
CA ILE A 184 -12.81 10.72 12.13
C ILE A 184 -12.08 10.95 13.45
N GLY A 185 -12.76 11.39 14.50
CA GLY A 185 -12.18 11.62 15.83
C GLY A 185 -11.60 10.34 16.43
N LEU A 186 -12.35 9.24 16.36
CA LEU A 186 -11.87 7.93 16.83
C LEU A 186 -10.71 7.42 15.96
N ARG A 187 -10.81 7.52 14.63
CA ARG A 187 -9.75 7.12 13.72
C ARG A 187 -8.47 7.92 13.93
N PHE A 188 -8.58 9.22 14.18
CA PHE A 188 -7.42 10.04 14.53
C PHE A 188 -6.79 9.64 15.88
N LEU A 189 -7.60 9.36 16.89
CA LEU A 189 -7.10 8.83 18.17
C LEU A 189 -6.37 7.50 17.98
N MET A 190 -6.96 6.58 17.21
CA MET A 190 -6.31 5.32 16.84
C MET A 190 -4.99 5.54 16.10
N PHE A 191 -4.98 6.46 15.13
CA PHE A 191 -3.76 6.82 14.40
C PHE A 191 -2.64 7.22 15.35
N VAL A 192 -2.90 8.13 16.29
CA VAL A 192 -1.89 8.60 17.25
C VAL A 192 -1.39 7.45 18.14
N ILE A 193 -2.30 6.66 18.71
CA ILE A 193 -1.96 5.57 19.64
C ILE A 193 -1.17 4.46 18.91
N LEU A 194 -1.68 3.97 17.79
CA LEU A 194 -1.08 2.84 17.09
C LEU A 194 0.25 3.21 16.43
N LEU A 195 0.36 4.45 15.92
CA LEU A 195 1.62 4.97 15.41
C LEU A 195 2.67 5.12 16.52
N ALA A 196 2.28 5.65 17.68
CA ALA A 196 3.20 5.79 18.82
C ALA A 196 3.73 4.42 19.27
N ILE A 197 2.86 3.42 19.40
CA ILE A 197 3.24 2.02 19.71
C ILE A 197 4.25 1.51 18.68
N SER A 198 3.96 1.71 17.40
CA SER A 198 4.79 1.23 16.29
C SER A 198 6.16 1.92 16.24
N ILE A 199 6.18 3.23 16.41
CA ILE A 199 7.44 4.00 16.50
C ILE A 199 8.30 3.49 17.67
N VAL A 200 7.72 3.35 18.87
CA VAL A 200 8.44 2.84 20.03
C VAL A 200 8.98 1.44 19.78
N TYR A 201 8.22 0.58 19.10
CA TYR A 201 8.64 -0.77 18.77
C TYR A 201 9.87 -0.78 17.84
N VAL A 202 9.79 -0.07 16.73
CA VAL A 202 10.88 0.04 15.74
C VAL A 202 12.11 0.70 16.36
N TYR A 203 11.91 1.78 17.10
CA TYR A 203 12.97 2.50 17.79
C TYR A 203 13.72 1.62 18.81
N ARG A 204 13.00 0.78 19.58
CA ARG A 204 13.61 -0.18 20.52
C ARG A 204 14.44 -1.24 19.80
N TYR A 205 13.96 -1.75 18.67
CA TYR A 205 14.72 -2.69 17.86
C TYR A 205 15.99 -2.03 17.31
N ALA A 206 15.87 -0.85 16.71
CA ALA A 206 17.00 -0.08 16.21
C ALA A 206 18.04 0.21 17.32
N SER A 207 17.58 0.62 18.51
CA SER A 207 18.46 0.86 19.67
C SER A 207 19.18 -0.41 20.17
N LYS A 208 18.54 -1.58 20.01
CA LYS A 208 19.14 -2.86 20.39
C LYS A 208 20.27 -3.25 19.43
N ILE A 209 20.07 -3.10 18.12
CA ILE A 209 21.08 -3.45 17.11
C ILE A 209 22.21 -2.43 17.02
N GLU A 210 21.94 -1.16 17.35
CA GLU A 210 22.98 -0.13 17.45
C GLU A 210 23.98 -0.44 18.58
N LYS A 211 23.49 -0.91 19.74
CA LYS A 211 24.34 -1.31 20.87
C LYS A 211 25.08 -2.63 20.59
N ASP A 212 24.43 -3.56 19.90
CA ASP A 212 24.96 -4.88 19.61
C ASP A 212 24.47 -5.34 18.24
N PRO A 213 25.24 -5.10 17.17
CA PRO A 213 24.86 -5.49 15.81
C PRO A 213 24.55 -6.99 15.63
N THR A 214 25.09 -7.85 16.47
CA THR A 214 24.82 -9.30 16.39
C THR A 214 23.35 -9.65 16.70
N LYS A 215 22.60 -8.74 17.32
CA LYS A 215 21.17 -8.90 17.60
C LYS A 215 20.25 -8.55 16.42
N SER A 216 20.82 -8.13 15.30
CA SER A 216 20.09 -7.94 14.05
C SER A 216 19.55 -9.29 13.54
N LEU A 217 18.30 -9.29 13.09
CA LEU A 217 17.67 -10.48 12.49
C LEU A 217 18.31 -10.88 11.15
N VAL A 218 19.03 -9.94 10.52
CA VAL A 218 19.75 -10.13 9.25
C VAL A 218 21.27 -10.01 9.40
N TYR A 219 21.78 -10.23 10.61
CA TYR A 219 23.21 -10.08 10.89
C TYR A 219 24.10 -10.90 9.95
N ASN A 220 23.70 -12.13 9.65
CA ASN A 220 24.45 -13.03 8.78
C ASN A 220 24.58 -12.52 7.33
N GLN A 221 23.61 -11.72 6.86
CA GLN A 221 23.60 -11.14 5.52
C GLN A 221 24.27 -9.75 5.46
N ARG A 222 24.59 -9.16 6.63
CA ARG A 222 25.07 -7.77 6.71
C ARG A 222 26.23 -7.46 5.76
N LYS A 223 27.19 -8.38 5.61
CA LYS A 223 28.36 -8.19 4.74
C LYS A 223 27.96 -8.16 3.25
N GLU A 224 27.04 -9.04 2.87
CA GLU A 224 26.53 -9.11 1.51
C GLU A 224 25.66 -7.89 1.19
N ASP A 225 24.82 -7.48 2.13
CA ASP A 225 23.96 -6.29 1.99
C ASP A 225 24.81 -5.01 1.88
N MET A 226 25.85 -4.86 2.71
CA MET A 226 26.79 -3.72 2.63
C MET A 226 27.47 -3.64 1.27
N LYS A 227 27.82 -4.79 0.68
CA LYS A 227 28.42 -4.87 -0.66
C LYS A 227 27.37 -4.57 -1.75
N HIS A 228 26.16 -5.16 -1.64
CA HIS A 228 25.11 -5.00 -2.62
C HIS A 228 24.63 -3.55 -2.73
N PHE A 229 24.43 -2.90 -1.59
CA PHE A 229 24.01 -1.49 -1.52
C PHE A 229 25.20 -0.51 -1.57
N ASP A 230 26.41 -1.01 -1.81
CA ASP A 230 27.67 -0.25 -1.96
C ASP A 230 27.91 0.80 -0.84
N ILE A 231 27.59 0.41 0.41
CA ILE A 231 27.63 1.32 1.55
C ILE A 231 29.03 1.92 1.79
N GLU A 232 30.09 1.17 1.47
CA GLU A 232 31.48 1.63 1.61
C GLU A 232 31.82 2.72 0.60
N ALA A 233 31.27 2.69 -0.62
CA ALA A 233 31.45 3.75 -1.61
C ALA A 233 30.72 5.03 -1.23
N ILE A 234 29.53 4.92 -0.61
CA ILE A 234 28.76 6.06 -0.11
C ILE A 234 29.59 6.91 0.87
N GLY A 235 30.37 6.28 1.75
CA GLY A 235 31.23 6.97 2.71
C GLY A 235 32.47 7.65 2.10
N ARG A 236 32.85 7.33 0.85
CA ARG A 236 34.03 7.86 0.17
C ARG A 236 33.74 9.08 -0.69
N GLN A 237 32.50 9.35 -1.02
CA GLN A 237 32.11 10.46 -1.89
C GLN A 237 32.04 11.77 -1.09
N GLU A 238 33.15 12.51 -1.07
CA GLU A 238 33.28 13.75 -0.26
C GLU A 238 32.57 14.98 -0.86
N VAL A 239 32.37 15.03 -2.18
CA VAL A 239 31.87 16.23 -2.86
C VAL A 239 30.81 15.87 -3.91
N ILE A 240 29.60 16.38 -3.73
CA ILE A 240 28.53 16.30 -4.72
C ILE A 240 28.84 17.20 -5.91
N THR A 241 28.90 16.66 -7.12
CA THR A 241 29.06 17.44 -8.36
C THR A 241 27.80 18.29 -8.64
N LYS A 242 27.95 19.36 -9.44
CA LYS A 242 26.78 20.19 -9.85
C LYS A 242 25.72 19.36 -10.55
N LYS A 243 26.11 18.43 -11.45
CA LYS A 243 25.18 17.54 -12.14
C LYS A 243 24.42 16.62 -11.19
N GLN A 244 25.10 15.97 -10.26
CA GLN A 244 24.48 15.13 -9.24
C GLN A 244 23.52 15.92 -8.34
N LYS A 245 23.86 17.17 -7.99
CA LYS A 245 22.96 18.05 -7.25
C LYS A 245 21.66 18.33 -8.02
N HIS A 246 21.74 18.62 -9.33
CA HIS A 246 20.56 18.79 -10.17
C HIS A 246 19.73 17.50 -10.26
N VAL A 247 20.37 16.34 -10.43
CA VAL A 247 19.69 15.03 -10.45
C VAL A 247 18.96 14.79 -9.13
N ASN A 248 19.60 15.05 -7.97
CA ASN A 248 18.94 14.93 -6.68
C ASN A 248 17.74 15.88 -6.53
N VAL A 249 17.84 17.10 -7.01
CA VAL A 249 16.70 18.04 -7.02
C VAL A 249 15.57 17.48 -7.90
N LEU A 250 15.86 17.00 -9.10
CA LEU A 250 14.86 16.37 -9.98
C LEU A 250 14.23 15.13 -9.31
N PHE A 251 15.04 14.31 -8.64
CA PHE A 251 14.56 13.16 -7.87
C PHE A 251 13.52 13.57 -6.83
N PHE A 252 13.86 14.53 -5.95
CA PHE A 252 12.92 15.01 -4.92
C PHE A 252 11.69 15.72 -5.51
N ILE A 253 11.84 16.44 -6.63
CA ILE A 253 10.71 17.04 -7.36
C ILE A 253 9.78 15.93 -7.87
N THR A 254 10.30 14.84 -8.44
CA THR A 254 9.50 13.72 -8.94
C THR A 254 8.63 13.16 -7.80
N PHE A 255 9.23 12.86 -6.65
CA PHE A 255 8.50 12.35 -5.49
C PHE A 255 7.53 13.39 -4.91
N GLY A 256 7.91 14.67 -4.90
CA GLY A 256 7.03 15.75 -4.47
C GLY A 256 5.77 15.86 -5.33
N ILE A 257 5.94 15.83 -6.66
CA ILE A 257 4.82 15.84 -7.60
C ILE A 257 3.95 14.58 -7.41
N MET A 258 4.56 13.39 -7.30
CA MET A 258 3.84 12.14 -7.03
C MET A 258 2.97 12.26 -5.78
N ILE A 259 3.52 12.68 -4.65
CA ILE A 259 2.77 12.82 -3.39
C ILE A 259 1.62 13.82 -3.55
N ILE A 260 1.88 15.00 -4.12
CA ILE A 260 0.85 16.03 -4.31
C ILE A 260 -0.24 15.54 -5.26
N SER A 261 0.10 14.79 -6.31
CA SER A 261 -0.85 14.31 -7.30
C SER A 261 -1.76 13.17 -6.80
N LEU A 262 -1.33 12.43 -5.76
CA LEU A 262 -2.10 11.34 -5.17
C LEU A 262 -3.03 11.79 -4.05
N ILE A 263 -2.83 12.97 -3.46
CA ILE A 263 -3.71 13.50 -2.42
C ILE A 263 -5.01 14.00 -3.07
N PRO A 264 -6.18 13.42 -2.73
CA PRO A 264 -7.47 13.80 -3.34
C PRO A 264 -7.98 15.13 -2.76
N TRP A 265 -7.41 16.24 -3.20
CA TRP A 265 -7.62 17.57 -2.62
C TRP A 265 -9.07 18.00 -2.57
N THR A 266 -9.83 17.78 -3.65
CA THR A 266 -11.25 18.14 -3.76
C THR A 266 -12.15 17.25 -2.92
N THR A 267 -11.77 15.97 -2.73
CA THR A 267 -12.47 15.07 -1.80
C THR A 267 -12.26 15.47 -0.35
N LEU A 268 -11.04 15.95 -0.01
CA LEU A 268 -10.72 16.43 1.34
C LEU A 268 -11.37 17.79 1.63
N ASN A 269 -11.41 18.66 0.63
CA ASN A 269 -12.03 19.97 0.74
C ASN A 269 -12.56 20.41 -0.64
N ALA A 270 -13.87 20.36 -0.84
CA ALA A 270 -14.54 20.73 -2.10
C ALA A 270 -14.22 22.17 -2.59
N ASN A 271 -13.78 23.06 -1.71
CA ASN A 271 -13.39 24.42 -2.07
C ASN A 271 -11.91 24.52 -2.52
N PHE A 272 -11.14 23.45 -2.40
CA PHE A 272 -9.72 23.45 -2.80
C PHE A 272 -9.56 23.08 -4.27
N THR A 273 -9.83 24.02 -5.17
CA THR A 273 -9.83 23.84 -6.64
C THR A 273 -8.58 24.43 -7.32
N ILE A 274 -7.51 24.65 -6.58
CA ILE A 274 -6.27 25.29 -7.10
C ILE A 274 -5.69 24.50 -8.27
N PHE A 275 -5.57 23.17 -8.13
CA PHE A 275 -4.95 22.32 -9.15
C PHE A 275 -5.87 22.14 -10.38
N GLU A 276 -7.19 22.07 -10.19
CA GLU A 276 -8.15 22.07 -11.28
C GLU A 276 -8.10 23.39 -12.06
N SER A 277 -8.09 24.52 -11.35
CA SER A 277 -8.00 25.85 -11.94
C SER A 277 -6.68 26.02 -12.72
N LEU A 278 -5.57 25.52 -12.16
CA LEU A 278 -4.26 25.55 -12.82
C LEU A 278 -4.27 24.69 -14.08
N THR A 279 -4.79 23.48 -14.03
CA THR A 279 -4.88 22.58 -15.18
C THR A 279 -5.75 23.17 -16.27
N ASN A 280 -6.93 23.69 -15.90
CA ASN A 280 -7.82 24.37 -16.84
C ASN A 280 -7.15 25.59 -17.49
N TRP A 281 -6.40 26.37 -16.72
CA TRP A 281 -5.66 27.50 -17.25
C TRP A 281 -4.59 27.05 -18.26
N LEU A 282 -3.78 26.05 -17.89
CA LEU A 282 -2.69 25.52 -18.74
C LEU A 282 -3.24 24.93 -20.05
N THR A 283 -4.29 24.12 -19.97
CA THR A 283 -4.90 23.45 -21.15
C THR A 283 -5.65 24.40 -22.08
N ASN A 284 -6.06 25.58 -21.60
CA ASN A 284 -6.70 26.62 -22.40
C ASN A 284 -5.72 27.60 -23.05
N LEU A 285 -4.42 27.55 -22.72
CA LEU A 285 -3.41 28.38 -23.41
C LEU A 285 -3.27 27.95 -24.88
N PRO A 286 -3.26 28.91 -25.84
CA PRO A 286 -3.36 28.59 -27.28
C PRO A 286 -2.31 27.62 -27.82
N VAL A 287 -1.06 27.70 -27.36
CA VAL A 287 0.04 26.84 -27.82
C VAL A 287 0.30 25.74 -26.78
N LEU A 288 0.47 26.13 -25.53
CA LEU A 288 0.83 25.21 -24.45
C LEU A 288 -0.26 24.16 -24.20
N GLY A 289 -1.54 24.56 -24.24
CA GLY A 289 -2.66 23.64 -24.09
C GLY A 289 -2.74 22.59 -25.20
N THR A 290 -2.34 22.95 -26.43
CA THR A 290 -2.24 21.97 -27.52
C THR A 290 -1.08 21.00 -27.31
N VAL A 291 0.06 21.48 -26.79
CA VAL A 291 1.24 20.65 -26.51
C VAL A 291 1.02 19.73 -25.32
N LEU A 292 0.41 20.24 -24.24
CA LEU A 292 0.12 19.44 -23.03
C LEU A 292 -1.02 18.44 -23.24
N GLY A 293 -1.95 18.75 -24.13
CA GLY A 293 -3.14 17.94 -24.38
C GLY A 293 -4.32 18.31 -23.46
N LYS A 294 -5.52 18.25 -24.02
CA LYS A 294 -6.78 18.63 -23.31
C LYS A 294 -7.21 17.59 -22.26
N SER A 295 -6.65 16.39 -22.27
CA SER A 295 -6.95 15.29 -21.35
C SER A 295 -6.06 15.28 -20.12
N MET A 296 -5.23 16.33 -19.92
CA MET A 296 -4.41 16.45 -18.73
C MET A 296 -5.29 16.50 -17.47
N LEU A 297 -5.03 15.58 -16.52
CA LEU A 297 -5.71 15.54 -15.23
C LEU A 297 -5.05 16.49 -14.22
N PRO A 298 -5.83 17.14 -13.34
CA PRO A 298 -5.30 17.96 -12.26
C PRO A 298 -4.54 17.11 -11.23
N LEU A 299 -3.60 17.74 -10.54
CA LEU A 299 -2.94 17.11 -9.39
C LEU A 299 -3.97 16.87 -8.28
N GLY A 300 -4.08 15.64 -7.83
CA GLY A 300 -5.09 15.17 -6.90
C GLY A 300 -6.02 14.11 -7.48
N ASP A 301 -6.05 14.00 -8.83
CA ASP A 301 -6.83 12.99 -9.56
C ASP A 301 -5.93 11.97 -10.26
N TRP A 302 -4.62 12.03 -10.02
CA TRP A 302 -3.68 11.09 -10.61
C TRP A 302 -3.73 9.74 -9.90
N TYR A 303 -3.50 8.69 -10.70
CA TYR A 303 -3.38 7.32 -10.19
C TYR A 303 -2.20 6.62 -10.90
N PHE A 304 -2.17 5.28 -10.94
CA PHE A 304 -1.04 4.54 -11.50
C PHE A 304 -0.63 4.95 -12.93
N PRO A 305 -1.53 5.19 -13.88
CA PRO A 305 -1.13 5.61 -15.22
C PRO A 305 -0.34 6.93 -15.22
N GLU A 306 -0.85 7.95 -14.52
CA GLU A 306 -0.27 9.30 -14.51
C GLU A 306 1.05 9.34 -13.74
N ILE A 307 1.14 8.65 -12.59
CA ILE A 307 2.43 8.55 -11.87
C ILE A 307 3.45 7.72 -12.64
N THR A 308 3.02 6.69 -13.38
CA THR A 308 3.91 5.94 -14.28
C THR A 308 4.50 6.85 -15.37
N MET A 309 3.65 7.65 -16.01
CA MET A 309 4.06 8.65 -16.99
C MET A 309 5.05 9.65 -16.37
N LEU A 310 4.78 10.13 -15.13
CA LEU A 310 5.69 11.03 -14.41
C LEU A 310 7.09 10.42 -14.28
N PHE A 311 7.21 9.20 -13.76
CA PHE A 311 8.51 8.54 -13.57
C PHE A 311 9.22 8.29 -14.90
N LEU A 312 8.48 7.92 -15.96
CA LEU A 312 9.05 7.72 -17.31
C LEU A 312 9.61 9.04 -17.88
N VAL A 313 8.83 10.12 -17.84
CA VAL A 313 9.27 11.44 -18.31
C VAL A 313 10.46 11.93 -17.49
N MET A 314 10.41 11.81 -16.18
CA MET A 314 11.48 12.26 -15.30
C MET A 314 12.76 11.43 -15.45
N SER A 315 12.68 10.15 -15.82
CA SER A 315 13.86 9.35 -16.17
C SER A 315 14.57 9.93 -17.39
N ILE A 316 13.81 10.36 -18.41
CA ILE A 316 14.36 11.02 -19.61
C ILE A 316 14.97 12.39 -19.24
N VAL A 317 14.26 13.20 -18.45
CA VAL A 317 14.75 14.53 -17.99
C VAL A 317 16.06 14.39 -17.20
N VAL A 318 16.15 13.40 -16.33
CA VAL A 318 17.38 13.11 -15.56
C VAL A 318 18.52 12.70 -16.51
N ALA A 319 18.26 11.80 -17.45
CA ALA A 319 19.27 11.33 -18.40
C ALA A 319 19.82 12.50 -19.25
N ILE A 320 18.96 13.37 -19.76
CA ILE A 320 19.35 14.57 -20.52
C ILE A 320 20.16 15.52 -19.61
N THR A 321 19.70 15.79 -18.39
CA THR A 321 20.37 16.70 -17.44
C THR A 321 21.77 16.21 -17.07
N TYR A 322 21.92 14.89 -16.90
CA TYR A 322 23.22 14.28 -16.62
C TYR A 322 24.12 14.22 -17.85
N GLY A 323 23.53 14.14 -19.05
CA GLY A 323 24.21 14.02 -20.34
C GLY A 323 24.49 12.56 -20.73
N MET A 324 23.56 11.64 -20.40
CA MET A 324 23.62 10.24 -20.86
C MET A 324 23.39 10.13 -22.37
N LYS A 325 24.02 9.15 -23.00
CA LYS A 325 23.72 8.75 -24.36
C LYS A 325 22.44 7.91 -24.41
N GLU A 326 21.71 7.94 -25.51
CA GLU A 326 20.48 7.16 -25.69
C GLU A 326 20.68 5.66 -25.41
N SER A 327 21.76 5.06 -25.96
CA SER A 327 22.06 3.65 -25.73
C SER A 327 22.33 3.32 -24.25
N GLU A 328 22.96 4.24 -23.52
CA GLU A 328 23.20 4.11 -22.08
C GLU A 328 21.90 4.24 -21.31
N PHE A 329 21.05 5.23 -21.66
CA PHE A 329 19.73 5.39 -21.07
C PHE A 329 18.89 4.11 -21.18
N VAL A 330 18.76 3.56 -22.39
CA VAL A 330 17.96 2.34 -22.62
C VAL A 330 18.52 1.17 -21.83
N SER A 331 19.84 0.97 -21.84
CA SER A 331 20.48 -0.14 -21.10
C SER A 331 20.24 -0.04 -19.59
N GLU A 332 20.47 1.13 -18.99
CA GLU A 332 20.33 1.32 -17.53
C GLU A 332 18.86 1.32 -17.09
N PHE A 333 17.95 1.87 -17.93
CA PHE A 333 16.52 1.80 -17.65
C PHE A 333 16.01 0.35 -17.65
N LEU A 334 16.37 -0.45 -18.65
CA LEU A 334 15.98 -1.86 -18.72
C LEU A 334 16.60 -2.69 -17.60
N ALA A 335 17.84 -2.41 -17.22
CA ALA A 335 18.49 -3.07 -16.10
C ALA A 335 17.73 -2.79 -14.79
N GLY A 336 17.44 -1.53 -14.49
CA GLY A 336 16.67 -1.16 -13.29
C GLY A 336 15.23 -1.70 -13.29
N ALA A 337 14.54 -1.73 -14.43
CA ALA A 337 13.24 -2.37 -14.56
C ALA A 337 13.30 -3.89 -14.29
N SER A 338 14.36 -4.55 -14.78
CA SER A 338 14.59 -5.99 -14.56
C SER A 338 14.75 -6.34 -13.07
N ASP A 339 15.36 -5.47 -12.28
CA ASP A 339 15.53 -5.67 -10.84
C ASP A 339 14.19 -5.79 -10.08
N LEU A 340 13.13 -5.16 -10.60
CA LEU A 340 11.79 -5.18 -9.99
C LEU A 340 10.78 -6.12 -10.67
N ILE A 341 11.21 -6.91 -11.65
CA ILE A 341 10.31 -7.83 -12.40
C ILE A 341 9.61 -8.84 -11.46
N GLY A 342 10.36 -9.36 -10.48
CA GLY A 342 9.81 -10.30 -9.50
C GLY A 342 8.67 -9.69 -8.68
N VAL A 343 8.81 -8.42 -8.29
CA VAL A 343 7.78 -7.67 -7.56
C VAL A 343 6.54 -7.48 -8.44
N ALA A 344 6.72 -7.08 -9.69
CA ALA A 344 5.62 -6.87 -10.64
C ALA A 344 4.81 -8.16 -10.89
N ILE A 345 5.46 -9.33 -10.96
CA ILE A 345 4.79 -10.63 -11.14
C ILE A 345 4.00 -11.03 -9.89
N VAL A 346 4.51 -10.75 -8.69
CA VAL A 346 3.80 -11.08 -7.42
C VAL A 346 2.43 -10.41 -7.36
N VAL A 347 2.27 -9.19 -7.88
CA VAL A 347 0.97 -8.49 -7.94
C VAL A 347 -0.05 -9.29 -8.73
N ALA A 348 0.35 -9.82 -9.90
CA ALA A 348 -0.53 -10.65 -10.74
C ALA A 348 -0.97 -11.94 -10.04
N VAL A 349 -0.03 -12.61 -9.36
CA VAL A 349 -0.32 -13.84 -8.60
C VAL A 349 -1.28 -13.56 -7.45
N ALA A 350 -1.10 -12.46 -6.74
CA ALA A 350 -2.00 -12.03 -5.65
C ALA A 350 -3.43 -11.76 -6.17
N ARG A 351 -3.58 -11.05 -7.29
CA ARG A 351 -4.88 -10.85 -7.95
C ARG A 351 -5.52 -12.16 -8.41
N GLY A 352 -4.73 -13.15 -8.82
CA GLY A 352 -5.21 -14.48 -9.20
C GLY A 352 -5.99 -15.20 -8.08
N ILE A 353 -5.70 -14.92 -6.80
CA ILE A 353 -6.49 -15.44 -5.67
C ILE A 353 -7.92 -14.91 -5.74
N GLN A 354 -8.09 -13.62 -5.94
CA GLN A 354 -9.39 -12.97 -6.07
C GLN A 354 -10.17 -13.49 -7.29
N VAL A 355 -9.49 -13.70 -8.43
CA VAL A 355 -10.10 -14.32 -9.63
C VAL A 355 -10.71 -15.68 -9.30
N VAL A 356 -9.95 -16.56 -8.66
CA VAL A 356 -10.44 -17.92 -8.29
C VAL A 356 -11.61 -17.85 -7.33
N MET A 357 -11.61 -16.94 -6.37
CA MET A 357 -12.73 -16.78 -5.42
C MET A 357 -14.00 -16.28 -6.10
N ASN A 358 -13.87 -15.26 -6.95
CA ASN A 358 -14.99 -14.66 -7.66
C ASN A 358 -15.59 -15.64 -8.66
N ASN A 359 -14.76 -16.32 -9.46
CA ASN A 359 -15.22 -17.33 -10.41
C ASN A 359 -15.84 -18.54 -9.70
N GLY A 360 -15.27 -18.96 -8.57
CA GLY A 360 -15.81 -20.05 -7.75
C GLY A 360 -17.08 -19.68 -6.99
N LEU A 361 -17.52 -18.41 -7.04
CA LEU A 361 -18.73 -17.89 -6.38
C LEU A 361 -18.75 -18.15 -4.86
N ILE A 362 -17.57 -18.23 -4.21
CA ILE A 362 -17.48 -18.52 -2.78
C ILE A 362 -17.38 -17.26 -1.91
N THR A 363 -17.06 -16.11 -2.50
CA THR A 363 -16.88 -14.84 -1.77
C THR A 363 -18.14 -14.47 -1.02
N ASP A 364 -19.30 -14.50 -1.67
CA ASP A 364 -20.59 -14.12 -1.09
C ASP A 364 -21.08 -15.13 -0.06
N THR A 365 -20.76 -16.40 -0.22
CA THR A 365 -21.09 -17.43 0.79
C THR A 365 -20.29 -17.23 2.09
N ILE A 366 -19.01 -16.93 1.97
CA ILE A 366 -18.18 -16.64 3.16
C ILE A 366 -18.71 -15.41 3.90
N LEU A 367 -19.12 -14.38 3.14
CA LEU A 367 -19.72 -13.18 3.69
C LEU A 367 -21.05 -13.48 4.40
N HIS A 368 -21.91 -14.31 3.79
CA HIS A 368 -23.19 -14.76 4.37
C HIS A 368 -23.00 -15.54 5.67
N TRP A 369 -21.99 -16.38 5.77
CA TRP A 369 -21.67 -17.02 7.05
C TRP A 369 -21.26 -16.03 8.13
N GLY A 370 -20.52 -14.97 7.75
CA GLY A 370 -20.23 -13.86 8.65
C GLY A 370 -21.51 -13.15 9.12
N GLU A 371 -22.40 -12.83 8.19
CA GLU A 371 -23.72 -12.23 8.48
C GLU A 371 -24.49 -13.05 9.51
N GLN A 372 -24.65 -14.34 9.29
CA GLN A 372 -25.38 -15.23 10.21
C GLN A 372 -24.73 -15.34 11.59
N GLY A 373 -23.40 -15.37 11.67
CA GLY A 373 -22.65 -15.52 12.91
C GLY A 373 -22.64 -14.26 13.78
N LEU A 374 -22.87 -13.09 13.21
CA LEU A 374 -22.74 -11.80 13.89
C LEU A 374 -24.07 -11.20 14.36
N SER A 375 -25.20 -11.62 13.79
CA SER A 375 -26.52 -10.97 13.94
C SER A 375 -27.13 -10.97 15.35
N SER A 376 -26.60 -11.74 16.31
CA SER A 376 -27.15 -11.89 17.67
C SER A 376 -26.23 -11.38 18.79
N LEU A 377 -25.16 -10.67 18.46
CA LEU A 377 -24.12 -10.27 19.41
C LEU A 377 -24.40 -8.88 20.01
N SER A 378 -23.95 -8.65 21.26
CA SER A 378 -23.94 -7.30 21.84
C SER A 378 -22.94 -6.39 21.11
N SER A 379 -23.19 -5.06 21.14
CA SER A 379 -22.40 -4.05 20.39
C SER A 379 -20.88 -4.22 20.50
N SER A 380 -20.36 -4.33 21.73
CA SER A 380 -18.91 -4.49 21.94
C SER A 380 -18.39 -5.85 21.44
N VAL A 381 -19.17 -6.92 21.56
CA VAL A 381 -18.78 -8.24 21.05
C VAL A 381 -18.89 -8.24 19.52
N PHE A 382 -19.96 -7.69 18.96
CA PHE A 382 -20.15 -7.55 17.52
C PHE A 382 -18.97 -6.87 16.86
N ILE A 383 -18.53 -5.71 17.36
CA ILE A 383 -17.45 -4.95 16.69
C ILE A 383 -16.09 -5.65 16.76
N ILE A 384 -15.80 -6.33 17.90
CA ILE A 384 -14.55 -7.10 18.04
C ILE A 384 -14.58 -8.31 17.09
N ILE A 385 -15.68 -9.05 17.04
CA ILE A 385 -15.82 -10.19 16.14
C ILE A 385 -15.83 -9.74 14.69
N THR A 386 -16.44 -8.60 14.36
CA THR A 386 -16.34 -7.98 13.03
C THR A 386 -14.89 -7.69 12.65
N PHE A 387 -14.11 -7.08 13.53
CA PHE A 387 -12.68 -6.89 13.31
C PHE A 387 -11.95 -8.20 13.05
N ILE A 388 -12.20 -9.23 13.87
CA ILE A 388 -11.60 -10.57 13.72
C ILE A 388 -12.04 -11.23 12.40
N PHE A 389 -13.31 -11.11 12.03
CA PHE A 389 -13.85 -11.63 10.76
C PHE A 389 -13.16 -11.00 9.54
N TYR A 390 -12.86 -9.69 9.60
CA TYR A 390 -12.18 -9.02 8.50
C TYR A 390 -10.71 -9.41 8.35
N ILE A 391 -10.06 -10.02 9.35
CA ILE A 391 -8.68 -10.51 9.24
C ILE A 391 -8.56 -11.57 8.13
N PRO A 392 -9.25 -12.73 8.18
CA PRO A 392 -9.20 -13.71 7.09
C PRO A 392 -9.77 -13.16 5.77
N MET A 393 -10.79 -12.31 5.81
CA MET A 393 -11.33 -11.67 4.61
C MET A 393 -10.30 -10.79 3.91
N SER A 394 -9.51 -10.01 4.65
CA SER A 394 -8.44 -9.18 4.10
C SER A 394 -7.27 -10.00 3.53
N PHE A 395 -7.04 -11.20 4.06
CA PHE A 395 -6.08 -12.12 3.47
C PHE A 395 -6.57 -12.69 2.13
N LEU A 396 -7.85 -13.00 2.04
CA LEU A 396 -8.49 -13.57 0.84
C LEU A 396 -8.71 -12.49 -0.24
N ILE A 397 -9.08 -11.29 0.15
CA ILE A 397 -9.29 -10.13 -0.72
C ILE A 397 -8.28 -9.04 -0.34
N PRO A 398 -7.05 -9.08 -0.87
CA PRO A 398 -5.99 -8.17 -0.46
C PRO A 398 -6.19 -6.71 -0.93
N SER A 399 -7.17 -6.47 -1.80
CA SER A 399 -7.57 -5.12 -2.21
C SER A 399 -8.46 -4.47 -1.14
N THR A 400 -7.96 -3.43 -0.50
CA THR A 400 -8.71 -2.70 0.55
C THR A 400 -10.04 -2.16 0.00
N SER A 401 -10.02 -1.43 -1.11
CA SER A 401 -11.25 -0.91 -1.73
C SER A 401 -12.19 -2.02 -2.23
N GLY A 402 -11.64 -3.08 -2.83
CA GLY A 402 -12.42 -4.24 -3.27
C GLY A 402 -13.11 -4.95 -2.11
N LEU A 403 -12.42 -5.11 -0.98
CA LEU A 403 -13.01 -5.69 0.24
C LEU A 403 -14.13 -4.81 0.79
N ALA A 404 -13.95 -3.48 0.84
CA ALA A 404 -14.99 -2.55 1.28
C ALA A 404 -16.24 -2.64 0.39
N ALA A 405 -16.08 -2.53 -0.93
CA ALA A 405 -17.18 -2.61 -1.88
C ALA A 405 -17.95 -3.95 -1.79
N ALA A 406 -17.20 -5.04 -1.58
CA ALA A 406 -17.80 -6.38 -1.49
C ALA A 406 -18.54 -6.66 -0.17
N THR A 407 -18.31 -5.89 0.89
CA THR A 407 -18.76 -6.31 2.24
C THR A 407 -19.55 -5.26 2.99
N MET A 408 -19.32 -3.96 2.73
CA MET A 408 -19.91 -2.89 3.54
C MET A 408 -21.42 -2.78 3.40
N GLY A 409 -21.98 -3.08 2.22
CA GLY A 409 -23.43 -3.12 2.00
C GLY A 409 -24.18 -4.08 2.93
N ILE A 410 -23.48 -5.08 3.48
CA ILE A 410 -24.05 -6.03 4.47
C ILE A 410 -23.62 -5.65 5.88
N MET A 411 -22.31 -5.47 6.09
CA MET A 411 -21.75 -5.30 7.44
C MET A 411 -22.14 -3.97 8.09
N GLY A 412 -22.37 -2.90 7.28
CA GLY A 412 -22.84 -1.62 7.79
C GLY A 412 -24.22 -1.71 8.43
N PRO A 413 -25.28 -2.15 7.70
CA PRO A 413 -26.61 -2.37 8.27
C PRO A 413 -26.62 -3.34 9.46
N MET A 414 -25.80 -4.40 9.42
CA MET A 414 -25.68 -5.32 10.56
C MET A 414 -25.14 -4.64 11.82
N GLY A 415 -24.18 -3.70 11.66
CA GLY A 415 -23.71 -2.89 12.78
C GLY A 415 -24.84 -2.11 13.42
N GLU A 416 -25.70 -1.45 12.62
CA GLU A 416 -26.86 -0.72 13.14
C GLU A 416 -27.83 -1.63 13.91
N PHE A 417 -28.11 -2.83 13.42
CA PHE A 417 -28.94 -3.81 14.15
C PHE A 417 -28.31 -4.26 15.48
N ALA A 418 -26.98 -4.30 15.55
CA ALA A 418 -26.24 -4.61 16.77
C ALA A 418 -26.02 -3.37 17.68
N GLY A 419 -26.59 -2.23 17.33
CA GLY A 419 -26.41 -0.96 18.06
C GLY A 419 -25.01 -0.35 17.91
N VAL A 420 -24.35 -0.62 16.77
CA VAL A 420 -23.01 -0.11 16.45
C VAL A 420 -23.10 0.82 15.23
N GLY A 421 -22.54 2.03 15.33
CA GLY A 421 -22.51 2.97 14.22
C GLY A 421 -21.75 2.43 12.99
N LYS A 422 -22.22 2.77 11.79
CA LYS A 422 -21.56 2.39 10.53
C LYS A 422 -20.10 2.84 10.46
N ASP A 423 -19.80 4.00 11.01
CA ASP A 423 -18.44 4.57 11.11
C ASP A 423 -17.50 3.68 11.93
N LEU A 424 -18.02 3.04 13.00
CA LEU A 424 -17.25 2.11 13.82
C LEU A 424 -17.03 0.77 13.09
N VAL A 425 -18.02 0.30 12.30
CA VAL A 425 -17.87 -0.88 11.42
C VAL A 425 -16.79 -0.63 10.38
N ILE A 426 -16.79 0.54 9.75
CA ILE A 426 -15.74 0.97 8.81
C ILE A 426 -14.37 0.98 9.51
N THR A 427 -14.31 1.49 10.73
CA THR A 427 -13.06 1.53 11.50
C THR A 427 -12.54 0.14 11.82
N ALA A 428 -13.40 -0.82 12.16
CA ALA A 428 -13.02 -2.21 12.37
C ALA A 428 -12.49 -2.88 11.10
N TYR A 429 -13.20 -2.70 9.97
CA TYR A 429 -12.79 -3.21 8.66
C TYR A 429 -11.40 -2.68 8.24
N GLN A 430 -11.21 -1.37 8.22
CA GLN A 430 -9.95 -0.78 7.78
C GLN A 430 -8.78 -1.15 8.70
N SER A 431 -9.05 -1.28 10.01
CA SER A 431 -8.04 -1.71 10.98
C SER A 431 -7.58 -3.15 10.72
N ALA A 432 -8.52 -4.06 10.39
CA ALA A 432 -8.18 -5.43 10.03
C ALA A 432 -7.41 -5.50 8.71
N SER A 433 -7.87 -4.79 7.68
CA SER A 433 -7.21 -4.74 6.38
C SER A 433 -5.78 -4.22 6.48
N GLY A 434 -5.56 -3.09 7.16
CA GLY A 434 -4.22 -2.54 7.34
C GLY A 434 -3.31 -3.42 8.23
N LEU A 435 -3.88 -4.09 9.25
CA LEU A 435 -3.13 -5.04 10.09
C LEU A 435 -2.63 -6.24 9.28
N VAL A 436 -3.48 -6.82 8.42
CA VAL A 436 -3.14 -7.94 7.55
C VAL A 436 -2.13 -7.51 6.50
N ASN A 437 -2.28 -6.34 5.91
CA ASN A 437 -1.37 -5.80 4.90
C ASN A 437 0.04 -5.50 5.44
N LEU A 438 0.25 -5.50 6.75
CA LEU A 438 1.59 -5.49 7.35
C LEU A 438 2.37 -6.79 7.15
N ILE A 439 1.70 -7.94 6.98
CA ILE A 439 2.35 -9.26 7.07
C ILE A 439 1.96 -10.24 5.97
N THR A 440 0.88 -9.98 5.24
CA THR A 440 0.36 -10.98 4.29
C THR A 440 1.26 -11.12 3.06
N PRO A 441 1.62 -12.35 2.66
CA PRO A 441 2.38 -12.59 1.44
C PRO A 441 1.53 -12.38 0.17
N THR A 442 0.22 -12.18 0.31
CA THR A 442 -0.66 -11.80 -0.80
C THR A 442 -0.62 -10.30 -1.09
N SER A 443 0.03 -9.49 -0.24
CA SER A 443 0.27 -8.07 -0.46
C SER A 443 1.54 -7.85 -1.27
N ALA A 444 1.41 -7.18 -2.41
CA ALA A 444 2.53 -6.76 -3.26
C ALA A 444 3.52 -5.87 -2.49
N ILE A 445 3.02 -5.06 -1.56
CA ILE A 445 3.82 -4.14 -0.76
C ILE A 445 4.78 -4.91 0.16
N VAL A 446 4.28 -5.93 0.87
CA VAL A 446 5.10 -6.76 1.76
C VAL A 446 6.14 -7.51 0.97
N MET A 447 5.72 -8.20 -0.10
CA MET A 447 6.64 -9.01 -0.91
C MET A 447 7.63 -8.14 -1.67
N GLY A 448 7.21 -6.97 -2.15
CA GLY A 448 8.09 -5.98 -2.77
C GLY A 448 9.15 -5.45 -1.80
N ALA A 449 8.73 -5.08 -0.59
CA ALA A 449 9.63 -4.57 0.44
C ALA A 449 10.71 -5.59 0.83
N VAL A 450 10.32 -6.84 1.12
CA VAL A 450 11.27 -7.88 1.52
C VAL A 450 12.18 -8.31 0.37
N ALA A 451 11.67 -8.31 -0.88
CA ALA A 451 12.48 -8.61 -2.06
C ALA A 451 13.56 -7.54 -2.30
N ILE A 452 13.20 -6.26 -2.25
CA ILE A 452 14.16 -5.15 -2.39
C ILE A 452 15.19 -5.17 -1.24
N ALA A 453 14.73 -5.47 -0.02
CA ALA A 453 15.60 -5.57 1.15
C ALA A 453 16.41 -6.87 1.23
N ARG A 454 16.17 -7.84 0.33
CA ARG A 454 16.90 -9.10 0.16
C ARG A 454 16.89 -10.02 1.37
N PHE A 455 15.84 -9.97 2.20
CA PHE A 455 15.66 -10.95 3.27
C PHE A 455 14.38 -11.76 3.09
N ASP A 456 14.36 -12.95 3.71
CA ASP A 456 13.22 -13.86 3.65
C ASP A 456 12.01 -13.30 4.42
N VAL A 457 10.82 -13.54 3.92
CA VAL A 457 9.56 -13.09 4.57
C VAL A 457 9.43 -13.63 6.00
N SER A 458 10.04 -14.77 6.31
CA SER A 458 10.06 -15.33 7.67
C SER A 458 10.81 -14.43 8.67
N VAL A 459 11.83 -13.70 8.21
CA VAL A 459 12.52 -12.67 9.01
C VAL A 459 11.58 -11.54 9.33
N TRP A 460 10.80 -11.10 8.34
CA TRP A 460 9.79 -10.07 8.53
C TRP A 460 8.72 -10.50 9.55
N TRP A 461 8.23 -11.72 9.46
CA TRP A 461 7.27 -12.25 10.44
C TRP A 461 7.85 -12.38 11.85
N LYS A 462 9.12 -12.76 11.99
CA LYS A 462 9.80 -12.75 13.30
C LYS A 462 9.91 -11.35 13.89
N PHE A 463 10.15 -10.35 13.04
CA PHE A 463 10.20 -8.96 13.48
C PHE A 463 8.80 -8.45 13.87
N THR A 464 7.80 -8.61 13.00
CA THR A 464 6.47 -8.02 13.16
C THR A 464 5.56 -8.77 14.11
N GLY A 465 5.78 -10.06 14.39
CA GLY A 465 4.84 -10.89 15.13
C GLY A 465 4.42 -10.34 16.50
N LYS A 466 5.37 -9.80 17.28
CA LYS A 466 5.04 -9.14 18.56
C LYS A 466 4.31 -7.81 18.35
N LEU A 467 4.67 -7.04 17.33
CA LEU A 467 4.01 -5.78 17.01
C LEU A 467 2.55 -6.03 16.63
N ILE A 468 2.29 -7.01 15.76
CA ILE A 468 0.93 -7.40 15.36
C ILE A 468 0.09 -7.79 16.57
N ALA A 469 0.62 -8.60 17.49
CA ALA A 469 -0.11 -8.97 18.70
C ALA A 469 -0.45 -7.74 19.58
N ILE A 470 0.48 -6.81 19.73
CA ILE A 470 0.25 -5.57 20.49
C ILE A 470 -0.80 -4.70 19.79
N LEU A 471 -0.69 -4.50 18.48
CA LEU A 471 -1.64 -3.72 17.70
C LEU A 471 -3.04 -4.37 17.71
N PHE A 472 -3.12 -5.70 17.55
CA PHE A 472 -4.37 -6.45 17.63
C PHE A 472 -5.11 -6.19 18.96
N VAL A 473 -4.41 -6.35 20.09
CA VAL A 473 -5.00 -6.10 21.42
C VAL A 473 -5.41 -4.64 21.57
N ALA A 474 -4.54 -3.70 21.14
CA ALA A 474 -4.87 -2.28 21.21
C ALA A 474 -6.12 -1.92 20.40
N ILE A 475 -6.24 -2.47 19.18
CA ILE A 475 -7.41 -2.28 18.32
C ILE A 475 -8.67 -2.86 18.99
N CYS A 476 -8.63 -4.09 19.49
CA CYS A 476 -9.76 -4.71 20.19
C CYS A 476 -10.22 -3.87 21.38
N VAL A 477 -9.28 -3.33 22.18
CA VAL A 477 -9.61 -2.47 23.32
C VAL A 477 -10.26 -1.18 22.86
N ILE A 478 -9.69 -0.50 21.86
CA ILE A 478 -10.22 0.78 21.38
C ILE A 478 -11.61 0.59 20.77
N LEU A 479 -11.79 -0.41 19.90
CA LEU A 479 -13.10 -0.70 19.28
C LEU A 479 -14.13 -1.13 20.31
N GLY A 480 -13.76 -2.02 21.25
CA GLY A 480 -14.65 -2.49 22.30
C GLY A 480 -15.12 -1.38 23.24
N VAL A 481 -14.23 -0.45 23.59
CA VAL A 481 -14.57 0.75 24.39
C VAL A 481 -15.44 1.71 23.58
N ALA A 482 -15.08 1.97 22.30
CA ALA A 482 -15.87 2.88 21.45
C ALA A 482 -17.31 2.39 21.23
N ALA A 483 -17.56 1.09 21.20
CA ALA A 483 -18.90 0.52 21.07
C ALA A 483 -19.76 0.61 22.34
N MET A 484 -19.25 1.16 23.44
CA MET A 484 -20.02 1.38 24.68
C MET A 484 -20.65 2.77 24.75
N PHE A 485 -20.23 3.68 23.86
CA PHE A 485 -20.67 5.07 23.78
C PHE A 485 -21.40 5.34 22.47
#